data_c23dbf6d93036bb6343a8054403074ad
#
_entry.id   c23dbf6d93036bb6343a8054403074ad
#
_cell.length_a   1.000
_cell.length_b   1.000
_cell.length_c   1.000
_cell.angle_alpha   90.00
_cell.angle_beta   90.00
_cell.angle_gamma   90.00
#
_symmetry.space_group_name_H-M   'P 1'
#
loop_
_entity.id
_entity.type
_entity.pdbx_description
1 polymer ?
#
loop_
_entity_poly.entity_id
_entity_poly.type
_entity_poly.pdbx_seq_one_letter_code
_entity_poly.pdbx_strand_id
1 'polypeptide(L)'
;MAVLSATAAPIPVRFVEGATHGYLILRDERGDRLADGEMIQKTHGELVDGQLVFRFKDGSLHDERVSFTQKQVFTLQSYKLLQRGPSFPTEIDLVMERKTGEYRLQSSRNGSADEPLAGRIDLPDDVSNGMVMTLLRNLTPGHGETVHFIAFTPDPKVIKLKLVPTTKTSIRIGDAAKQVTRYALEPQLGGLTMFFGKLLGKLPNAFHYHFWLLTEDVPAFGGFEGPLYLNGPTWRIEQTTASHTWSSQAASTKHTPR
;
A
#
# COMPACT_ATOMS: atom_id res chain seq x y z
N MET A 1 -36.10 -7.77 -8.59
CA MET A 1 -35.08 -7.93 -7.55
C MET A 1 -34.32 -6.62 -7.45
N ALA A 2 -34.45 -5.90 -6.32
CA ALA A 2 -33.70 -4.67 -6.11
C ALA A 2 -32.23 -5.03 -5.82
N VAL A 3 -31.34 -4.56 -6.67
CA VAL A 3 -29.89 -4.62 -6.39
C VAL A 3 -29.64 -3.60 -5.27
N LEU A 4 -29.50 -4.09 -4.06
CA LEU A 4 -29.00 -3.28 -2.96
C LEU A 4 -27.58 -2.83 -3.34
N SER A 5 -27.43 -1.59 -3.75
CA SER A 5 -26.11 -0.95 -3.88
C SER A 5 -25.47 -0.98 -2.50
N ALA A 6 -24.44 -1.80 -2.32
CA ALA A 6 -23.66 -1.78 -1.10
C ALA A 6 -23.08 -0.36 -0.94
N THR A 7 -23.57 0.38 0.04
CA THR A 7 -22.98 1.66 0.44
C THR A 7 -21.65 1.34 1.10
N ALA A 8 -20.60 1.99 0.65
CA ALA A 8 -19.32 1.94 1.33
C ALA A 8 -19.48 2.42 2.78
N ALA A 9 -18.92 1.69 3.72
CA ALA A 9 -19.01 1.98 5.15
C ALA A 9 -17.64 1.71 5.82
N PRO A 10 -17.32 2.45 6.89
CA PRO A 10 -16.11 2.19 7.65
C PRO A 10 -16.05 0.75 8.16
N ILE A 11 -14.90 0.11 8.02
CA ILE A 11 -14.70 -1.29 8.45
C ILE A 11 -14.53 -1.35 9.96
N PRO A 12 -15.30 -2.21 10.66
CA PRO A 12 -15.18 -2.39 12.11
C PRO A 12 -13.82 -2.96 12.52
N VAL A 13 -13.33 -2.53 13.67
CA VAL A 13 -12.11 -3.09 14.29
C VAL A 13 -12.44 -4.45 14.91
N ARG A 14 -12.02 -5.52 14.26
CA ARG A 14 -12.11 -6.89 14.76
C ARG A 14 -10.82 -7.33 15.43
N PHE A 15 -9.70 -6.90 14.87
CA PHE A 15 -8.37 -7.14 15.40
C PHE A 15 -7.68 -5.79 15.59
N VAL A 16 -7.36 -5.48 16.82
CA VAL A 16 -6.64 -4.26 17.18
C VAL A 16 -5.22 -4.34 16.64
N GLU A 17 -4.79 -3.30 15.96
CA GLU A 17 -3.43 -3.19 15.46
C GLU A 17 -2.45 -2.93 16.61
N GLY A 18 -1.32 -3.65 16.60
CA GLY A 18 -0.23 -3.50 17.55
C GLY A 18 1.02 -2.88 16.91
N ALA A 19 2.07 -2.73 17.70
CA ALA A 19 3.37 -2.35 17.17
C ALA A 19 3.99 -3.52 16.41
N THR A 20 4.44 -3.28 15.17
CA THR A 20 5.05 -4.29 14.31
C THR A 20 6.20 -3.71 13.50
N HIS A 21 7.17 -4.59 13.15
CA HIS A 21 8.24 -4.28 12.22
C HIS A 21 8.47 -5.51 11.34
N GLY A 22 8.24 -5.39 10.05
CA GLY A 22 8.42 -6.44 9.06
C GLY A 22 9.43 -6.02 8.00
N TYR A 23 10.23 -6.98 7.53
CA TYR A 23 11.15 -6.80 6.42
C TYR A 23 10.55 -7.38 5.16
N LEU A 24 10.71 -6.67 4.05
CA LEU A 24 10.09 -6.97 2.77
C LEU A 24 11.13 -6.99 1.65
N ILE A 25 10.83 -7.74 0.62
CA ILE A 25 11.54 -7.71 -0.65
C ILE A 25 10.54 -7.36 -1.74
N LEU A 26 10.92 -6.44 -2.63
CA LEU A 26 10.17 -6.14 -3.83
C LEU A 26 10.89 -6.74 -5.03
N ARG A 27 10.14 -7.49 -5.85
CA ARG A 27 10.61 -8.18 -7.06
C ARG A 27 9.82 -7.76 -8.28
N ASP A 28 10.43 -7.89 -9.44
CA ASP A 28 9.73 -7.80 -10.73
C ASP A 28 9.04 -9.13 -11.11
N GLU A 29 8.40 -9.16 -12.26
CA GLU A 29 7.71 -10.35 -12.80
C GLU A 29 8.66 -11.50 -13.10
N ARG A 30 9.96 -11.24 -13.32
CA ARG A 30 10.99 -12.26 -13.54
C ARG A 30 11.54 -12.84 -12.24
N GLY A 31 11.17 -12.22 -11.10
CA GLY A 31 11.65 -12.61 -9.78
C GLY A 31 12.92 -11.89 -9.35
N ASP A 32 13.43 -10.93 -10.14
CA ASP A 32 14.60 -10.14 -9.79
C ASP A 32 14.28 -9.20 -8.63
N ARG A 33 15.14 -9.19 -7.61
CA ARG A 33 15.03 -8.29 -6.46
C ARG A 33 15.38 -6.87 -6.88
N LEU A 34 14.40 -5.98 -6.83
CA LEU A 34 14.53 -4.57 -7.19
C LEU A 34 14.79 -3.69 -5.97
N ALA A 35 14.14 -3.98 -4.83
CA ALA A 35 14.23 -3.15 -3.63
C ALA A 35 14.19 -3.99 -2.36
N ASP A 36 14.73 -3.39 -1.30
CA ASP A 36 14.52 -3.79 0.09
C ASP A 36 13.49 -2.88 0.74
N GLY A 37 12.61 -3.48 1.52
CA GLY A 37 11.52 -2.78 2.16
C GLY A 37 11.38 -3.09 3.63
N GLU A 38 10.70 -2.17 4.29
CA GLU A 38 10.30 -2.27 5.68
C GLU A 38 8.85 -1.82 5.82
N MET A 39 8.11 -2.55 6.62
CA MET A 39 6.78 -2.16 7.10
C MET A 39 6.87 -1.96 8.60
N ILE A 40 6.64 -0.73 9.04
CA ILE A 40 6.74 -0.34 10.45
C ILE A 40 5.38 0.17 10.90
N GLN A 41 4.91 -0.29 12.05
CA GLN A 41 3.69 0.17 12.67
C GLN A 41 3.94 0.47 14.14
N LYS A 42 3.46 1.61 14.61
CA LYS A 42 3.53 2.05 15.99
C LYS A 42 2.14 2.43 16.49
N THR A 43 1.87 2.17 17.76
CA THR A 43 0.58 2.48 18.36
C THR A 43 0.74 3.45 19.52
N HIS A 44 -0.15 4.44 19.60
CA HIS A 44 -0.24 5.42 20.67
C HIS A 44 -1.71 5.48 21.14
N GLY A 45 -2.10 4.52 21.99
CA GLY A 45 -3.49 4.32 22.35
C GLY A 45 -4.32 3.87 21.14
N GLU A 46 -5.35 4.62 20.78
CA GLU A 46 -6.19 4.34 19.62
C GLU A 46 -5.56 4.80 18.29
N LEU A 47 -4.52 5.62 18.33
CA LEU A 47 -3.82 6.11 17.14
C LEU A 47 -2.75 5.09 16.70
N VAL A 48 -2.72 4.83 15.41
CA VAL A 48 -1.76 3.94 14.76
C VAL A 48 -1.05 4.71 13.66
N ASP A 49 0.28 4.68 13.68
CA ASP A 49 1.15 5.22 12.64
C ASP A 49 1.79 4.07 11.89
N GLY A 50 1.53 3.99 10.59
CA GLY A 50 2.10 3.01 9.67
C GLY A 50 3.06 3.65 8.68
N GLN A 51 4.10 2.92 8.33
CA GLN A 51 5.04 3.28 7.26
C GLN A 51 5.38 2.04 6.44
N LEU A 52 5.32 2.19 5.12
CA LEU A 52 5.84 1.23 4.14
C LEU A 52 6.92 1.93 3.34
N VAL A 53 8.14 1.45 3.41
CA VAL A 53 9.28 2.04 2.70
C VAL A 53 9.99 1.00 1.85
N PHE A 54 10.30 1.34 0.59
CA PHE A 54 11.15 0.57 -0.31
C PHE A 54 12.32 1.42 -0.79
N ARG A 55 13.53 0.89 -0.64
CA ARG A 55 14.77 1.45 -1.16
C ARG A 55 15.25 0.58 -2.32
N PHE A 56 15.16 1.13 -3.52
CA PHE A 56 15.50 0.41 -4.75
C PHE A 56 17.01 0.41 -4.99
N LYS A 57 17.49 -0.61 -5.70
CA LYS A 57 18.92 -0.72 -6.09
C LYS A 57 19.38 0.38 -7.02
N ASP A 58 18.46 0.99 -7.77
CA ASP A 58 18.73 2.12 -8.69
C ASP A 58 18.72 3.49 -7.99
N GLY A 59 18.56 3.51 -6.65
CA GLY A 59 18.48 4.72 -5.84
C GLY A 59 17.06 5.29 -5.70
N SER A 60 16.06 4.68 -6.31
CA SER A 60 14.66 5.10 -6.15
C SER A 60 14.16 4.85 -4.73
N LEU A 61 13.18 5.64 -4.33
CA LEU A 61 12.55 5.56 -3.02
C LEU A 61 11.01 5.59 -3.17
N HIS A 62 10.36 4.68 -2.46
CA HIS A 62 8.93 4.74 -2.14
C HIS A 62 8.80 4.77 -0.63
N ASP A 63 8.16 5.81 -0.08
CA ASP A 63 7.88 5.97 1.35
C ASP A 63 6.41 6.37 1.50
N GLU A 64 5.58 5.44 1.91
CA GLU A 64 4.17 5.63 2.17
C GLU A 64 3.94 5.64 3.69
N ARG A 65 3.28 6.67 4.19
CA ARG A 65 2.97 6.83 5.60
C ARG A 65 1.48 7.08 5.79
N VAL A 66 0.92 6.46 6.79
CA VAL A 66 -0.48 6.59 7.15
C VAL A 66 -0.60 6.73 8.65
N SER A 67 -1.49 7.62 9.09
CA SER A 67 -1.96 7.67 10.47
C SER A 67 -3.46 7.44 10.49
N PHE A 68 -3.95 6.56 11.37
CA PHE A 68 -5.36 6.24 11.50
C PHE A 68 -5.74 5.92 12.94
N THR A 69 -7.02 6.04 13.25
CA THR A 69 -7.55 5.60 14.55
C THR A 69 -8.26 4.26 14.42
N GLN A 70 -8.21 3.46 15.51
CA GLN A 70 -8.82 2.13 15.64
C GLN A 70 -9.74 2.04 16.87
N LYS A 71 -10.75 2.87 16.93
CA LYS A 71 -11.68 2.87 18.06
C LYS A 71 -12.76 1.79 17.93
N GLN A 72 -13.77 2.04 17.14
CA GLN A 72 -14.82 1.09 16.76
C GLN A 72 -14.69 0.70 15.28
N VAL A 73 -14.25 1.65 14.49
CA VAL A 73 -13.95 1.52 13.06
C VAL A 73 -12.58 2.13 12.78
N PHE A 74 -12.01 1.73 11.67
CA PHE A 74 -10.77 2.35 11.19
C PHE A 74 -11.08 3.67 10.50
N THR A 75 -10.41 4.74 10.93
CA THR A 75 -10.59 6.09 10.37
C THR A 75 -9.24 6.71 10.05
N LEU A 76 -8.97 6.96 8.77
CA LEU A 76 -7.78 7.65 8.30
C LEU A 76 -7.66 9.03 8.96
N GLN A 77 -6.49 9.40 9.40
CA GLN A 77 -6.19 10.74 9.97
C GLN A 77 -5.28 11.54 9.05
N SER A 78 -4.21 10.94 8.56
CA SER A 78 -3.33 11.57 7.59
C SER A 78 -2.73 10.53 6.64
N TYR A 79 -2.33 11.00 5.46
CA TYR A 79 -1.68 10.18 4.44
C TYR A 79 -0.56 10.96 3.77
N LYS A 80 0.61 10.30 3.61
CA LYS A 80 1.76 10.87 2.92
C LYS A 80 2.34 9.83 1.97
N LEU A 81 2.70 10.26 0.78
CA LEU A 81 3.36 9.41 -0.21
C LEU A 81 4.52 10.17 -0.84
N LEU A 82 5.72 9.63 -0.73
CA LEU A 82 6.90 10.08 -1.44
C LEU A 82 7.37 8.98 -2.40
N GLN A 83 7.39 9.30 -3.69
CA GLN A 83 7.98 8.45 -4.74
C GLN A 83 8.96 9.27 -5.53
N ARG A 84 10.20 8.80 -5.71
CA ARG A 84 11.24 9.49 -6.49
C ARG A 84 12.27 8.53 -7.05
N GLY A 85 12.95 8.96 -8.09
CA GLY A 85 14.06 8.24 -8.72
C GLY A 85 13.65 7.42 -9.95
N PRO A 86 14.61 6.75 -10.60
CA PRO A 86 14.44 6.13 -11.93
C PRO A 86 13.30 5.13 -12.07
N SER A 87 12.95 4.39 -11.01
CA SER A 87 11.81 3.46 -11.01
C SER A 87 10.44 4.15 -11.08
N PHE A 88 10.37 5.48 -10.88
CA PHE A 88 9.14 6.26 -10.88
C PHE A 88 9.16 7.33 -11.97
N PRO A 89 8.48 7.12 -13.12
CA PRO A 89 8.45 8.09 -14.24
C PRO A 89 7.89 9.46 -13.84
N THR A 90 7.06 9.50 -12.82
CA THR A 90 6.59 10.71 -12.17
C THR A 90 6.94 10.63 -10.70
N GLU A 91 7.77 11.55 -10.24
CA GLU A 91 8.03 11.70 -8.82
C GLU A 91 6.83 12.37 -8.14
N ILE A 92 6.54 11.96 -6.91
CA ILE A 92 5.38 12.43 -6.15
C ILE A 92 5.82 12.73 -4.72
N ASP A 93 5.43 13.90 -4.22
CA ASP A 93 5.41 14.25 -2.79
C ASP A 93 4.00 14.72 -2.44
N LEU A 94 3.27 13.87 -1.73
CA LEU A 94 1.88 14.05 -1.39
C LEU A 94 1.68 14.06 0.12
N VAL A 95 0.92 15.02 0.60
CA VAL A 95 0.44 15.09 1.98
C VAL A 95 -1.06 15.36 1.97
N MET A 96 -1.80 14.68 2.83
CA MET A 96 -3.22 14.87 3.04
C MET A 96 -3.56 14.76 4.53
N GLU A 97 -4.38 15.69 5.03
CA GLU A 97 -4.85 15.74 6.42
C GLU A 97 -6.38 15.65 6.49
N ARG A 98 -6.89 14.66 7.22
CA ARG A 98 -8.33 14.44 7.32
C ARG A 98 -9.07 15.59 7.99
N LYS A 99 -8.52 16.11 9.10
CA LYS A 99 -9.21 17.11 9.92
C LYS A 99 -9.61 18.35 9.13
N THR A 100 -8.79 18.76 8.17
CA THR A 100 -9.01 19.96 7.35
C THR A 100 -9.49 19.61 5.93
N GLY A 101 -9.34 18.36 5.51
CA GLY A 101 -9.51 17.93 4.12
C GLY A 101 -8.41 18.47 3.19
N GLU A 102 -7.41 19.15 3.73
CA GLU A 102 -6.33 19.76 2.95
C GLU A 102 -5.39 18.71 2.38
N TYR A 103 -5.00 18.94 1.14
CA TYR A 103 -3.95 18.15 0.49
C TYR A 103 -2.96 19.08 -0.22
N ARG A 104 -1.74 18.59 -0.38
CA ARG A 104 -0.71 19.17 -1.22
C ARG A 104 -0.02 18.06 -1.99
N LEU A 105 0.06 18.22 -3.29
CA LEU A 105 0.74 17.34 -4.21
C LEU A 105 1.77 18.14 -5.01
N GLN A 106 3.03 17.75 -4.90
CA GLN A 106 4.08 18.16 -5.80
C GLN A 106 4.45 16.98 -6.67
N SER A 107 4.40 17.14 -7.98
CA SER A 107 4.88 16.14 -8.92
C SER A 107 6.01 16.70 -9.80
N SER A 108 6.86 15.80 -10.28
CA SER A 108 7.86 16.13 -11.28
C SER A 108 8.01 14.98 -12.29
N ARG A 109 8.30 15.32 -13.53
CA ARG A 109 8.52 14.36 -14.59
C ARG A 109 9.75 14.73 -15.39
N ASN A 110 10.66 13.77 -15.55
CA ASN A 110 11.94 14.00 -16.26
C ASN A 110 12.74 15.20 -15.71
N GLY A 111 12.71 15.40 -14.38
CA GLY A 111 13.40 16.50 -13.73
C GLY A 111 12.70 17.87 -13.86
N SER A 112 11.55 17.95 -14.54
CA SER A 112 10.72 19.16 -14.60
C SER A 112 9.60 19.07 -13.57
N ALA A 113 9.54 20.01 -12.64
CA ALA A 113 8.48 20.08 -11.64
C ALA A 113 7.19 20.61 -12.29
N ASP A 114 6.08 19.95 -11.99
CA ASP A 114 4.74 20.47 -12.29
C ASP A 114 4.38 21.59 -11.31
N GLU A 115 3.38 22.40 -11.64
CA GLU A 115 2.83 23.35 -10.66
C GLU A 115 2.28 22.58 -9.46
N PRO A 116 2.59 23.03 -8.22
CA PRO A 116 2.05 22.39 -7.01
C PRO A 116 0.52 22.42 -7.01
N LEU A 117 -0.08 21.27 -6.80
CA LEU A 117 -1.52 21.16 -6.64
C LEU A 117 -1.84 21.15 -5.15
N ALA A 118 -2.64 22.12 -4.69
CA ALA A 118 -3.11 22.18 -3.32
C ALA A 118 -4.59 22.57 -3.27
N GLY A 119 -5.31 22.03 -2.28
CA GLY A 119 -6.72 22.29 -2.16
C GLY A 119 -7.34 21.56 -0.96
N ARG A 120 -8.66 21.48 -1.01
CA ARG A 120 -9.47 20.72 -0.03
C ARG A 120 -10.36 19.74 -0.75
N ILE A 121 -10.56 18.58 -0.12
CA ILE A 121 -11.47 17.54 -0.57
C ILE A 121 -12.31 17.06 0.60
N ASP A 122 -13.61 16.86 0.37
CA ASP A 122 -14.49 16.22 1.34
C ASP A 122 -14.17 14.73 1.42
N LEU A 123 -13.73 14.28 2.58
CA LEU A 123 -13.29 12.91 2.83
C LEU A 123 -14.43 12.08 3.41
N PRO A 124 -14.93 11.06 2.71
CA PRO A 124 -15.80 10.06 3.30
C PRO A 124 -15.16 9.39 4.53
N ASP A 125 -16.00 8.91 5.46
CA ASP A 125 -15.51 8.32 6.71
C ASP A 125 -14.70 7.04 6.51
N ASP A 126 -14.91 6.35 5.41
CA ASP A 126 -14.26 5.10 5.01
C ASP A 126 -13.12 5.26 4.01
N VAL A 127 -12.57 6.48 3.85
CA VAL A 127 -11.34 6.68 3.03
C VAL A 127 -10.18 5.91 3.65
N SER A 128 -9.45 5.18 2.80
CA SER A 128 -8.58 4.09 3.24
C SER A 128 -7.20 4.06 2.57
N ASN A 129 -6.73 5.18 2.02
CA ASN A 129 -5.37 5.27 1.47
C ASN A 129 -4.32 4.77 2.48
N GLY A 130 -3.42 3.91 2.04
CA GLY A 130 -2.38 3.32 2.88
C GLY A 130 -2.86 2.29 3.91
N MET A 131 -4.17 1.95 3.95
CA MET A 131 -4.74 1.09 4.99
C MET A 131 -5.21 -0.27 4.49
N VAL A 132 -5.01 -0.62 3.22
CA VAL A 132 -5.60 -1.83 2.61
C VAL A 132 -5.34 -3.08 3.43
N MET A 133 -4.11 -3.29 3.90
CA MET A 133 -3.77 -4.48 4.68
C MET A 133 -4.48 -4.52 6.04
N THR A 134 -4.56 -3.41 6.74
CA THR A 134 -5.33 -3.28 7.98
C THR A 134 -6.80 -3.63 7.76
N LEU A 135 -7.40 -3.10 6.69
CA LEU A 135 -8.79 -3.37 6.36
C LEU A 135 -9.01 -4.85 6.00
N LEU A 136 -8.17 -5.44 5.15
CA LEU A 136 -8.27 -6.85 4.76
C LEU A 136 -8.22 -7.80 5.95
N ARG A 137 -7.37 -7.52 6.94
CA ARG A 137 -7.28 -8.31 8.19
C ARG A 137 -8.57 -8.27 8.99
N ASN A 138 -9.35 -7.22 8.85
CA ASN A 138 -10.56 -6.97 9.63
C ASN A 138 -11.86 -7.30 8.88
N LEU A 139 -11.78 -7.74 7.61
CA LEU A 139 -12.94 -8.20 6.87
C LEU A 139 -13.55 -9.47 7.49
N THR A 140 -14.84 -9.62 7.32
CA THR A 140 -15.49 -10.90 7.58
C THR A 140 -14.97 -11.94 6.59
N PRO A 141 -14.47 -13.10 7.03
CA PRO A 141 -13.94 -14.11 6.13
C PRO A 141 -14.91 -14.48 5.00
N GLY A 142 -14.42 -14.46 3.76
CA GLY A 142 -15.21 -14.78 2.57
C GLY A 142 -16.16 -13.69 2.09
N HIS A 143 -16.18 -12.52 2.72
CA HIS A 143 -16.96 -11.37 2.28
C HIS A 143 -16.05 -10.31 1.66
N GLY A 144 -16.59 -9.62 0.67
CA GLY A 144 -15.96 -8.43 0.09
C GLY A 144 -16.62 -7.17 0.62
N GLU A 145 -15.83 -6.11 0.73
CA GLU A 145 -16.30 -4.79 1.16
C GLU A 145 -15.92 -3.71 0.16
N THR A 146 -16.74 -2.67 0.10
CA THR A 146 -16.46 -1.48 -0.72
C THR A 146 -15.91 -0.38 0.18
N VAL A 147 -14.81 0.22 -0.23
CA VAL A 147 -14.12 1.30 0.49
C VAL A 147 -13.83 2.46 -0.45
N HIS A 148 -13.64 3.64 0.10
CA HIS A 148 -13.23 4.80 -0.67
C HIS A 148 -11.71 4.99 -0.64
N PHE A 149 -11.17 5.43 -1.78
CA PHE A 149 -9.80 5.90 -1.93
C PHE A 149 -9.79 7.28 -2.58
N ILE A 150 -8.73 8.02 -2.38
CA ILE A 150 -8.49 9.23 -3.15
C ILE A 150 -7.43 8.94 -4.20
N ALA A 151 -7.80 9.13 -5.45
CA ALA A 151 -6.86 9.18 -6.56
C ALA A 151 -6.41 10.64 -6.75
N PHE A 152 -5.11 10.90 -6.76
CA PHE A 152 -4.53 12.25 -6.80
C PHE A 152 -4.01 12.64 -8.19
N THR A 153 -4.65 12.18 -9.27
CA THR A 153 -4.17 12.46 -10.63
C THR A 153 -5.32 12.64 -11.61
N PRO A 154 -5.31 13.64 -12.48
CA PRO A 154 -4.66 14.96 -12.34
C PRO A 154 -5.34 15.81 -11.26
N ASP A 155 -6.63 15.59 -11.00
CA ASP A 155 -7.40 16.22 -9.95
C ASP A 155 -7.77 15.18 -8.88
N PRO A 156 -7.65 15.48 -7.60
CA PRO A 156 -8.05 14.58 -6.54
C PRO A 156 -9.52 14.18 -6.65
N LYS A 157 -9.78 12.88 -6.63
CA LYS A 157 -11.13 12.32 -6.71
C LYS A 157 -11.30 11.16 -5.75
N VAL A 158 -12.45 11.14 -5.08
CA VAL A 158 -12.89 9.99 -4.31
C VAL A 158 -13.35 8.90 -5.29
N ILE A 159 -12.73 7.73 -5.20
CA ILE A 159 -13.05 6.54 -5.98
C ILE A 159 -13.52 5.42 -5.06
N LYS A 160 -14.38 4.54 -5.57
CA LYS A 160 -14.84 3.34 -4.86
C LYS A 160 -14.08 2.14 -5.36
N LEU A 161 -13.48 1.41 -4.43
CA LEU A 161 -12.80 0.15 -4.71
C LEU A 161 -13.45 -0.96 -3.89
N LYS A 162 -13.58 -2.15 -4.47
CA LYS A 162 -14.10 -3.33 -3.80
C LYS A 162 -12.97 -4.28 -3.47
N LEU A 163 -12.87 -4.65 -2.22
CA LEU A 163 -11.98 -5.70 -1.72
C LEU A 163 -12.71 -7.04 -1.90
N VAL A 164 -12.29 -7.89 -2.84
CA VAL A 164 -13.01 -9.12 -3.21
C VAL A 164 -12.14 -10.34 -2.90
N PRO A 165 -12.60 -11.26 -2.03
CA PRO A 165 -11.93 -12.54 -1.86
C PRO A 165 -12.09 -13.36 -3.16
N THR A 166 -10.98 -13.91 -3.68
CA THR A 166 -10.99 -14.63 -4.95
C THR A 166 -10.71 -16.13 -4.78
N THR A 167 -9.52 -16.48 -4.32
CA THR A 167 -9.10 -17.89 -4.18
C THR A 167 -8.42 -18.13 -2.85
N LYS A 168 -8.55 -19.38 -2.36
CA LYS A 168 -7.72 -19.91 -1.28
C LYS A 168 -6.61 -20.73 -1.90
N THR A 169 -5.37 -20.52 -1.46
CA THR A 169 -4.19 -21.22 -1.96
C THR A 169 -3.14 -21.32 -0.88
N SER A 170 -2.00 -21.92 -1.19
CA SER A 170 -0.85 -21.96 -0.29
C SER A 170 0.30 -21.14 -0.86
N ILE A 171 0.99 -20.42 0.01
CA ILE A 171 2.27 -19.77 -0.30
C ILE A 171 3.37 -20.34 0.60
N ARG A 172 4.62 -20.18 0.18
CA ARG A 172 5.77 -20.52 1.04
C ARG A 172 6.26 -19.27 1.75
N ILE A 173 6.41 -19.39 3.08
CA ILE A 173 7.09 -18.38 3.89
C ILE A 173 8.21 -19.11 4.62
N GLY A 174 9.45 -18.82 4.23
CA GLY A 174 10.59 -19.65 4.60
C GLY A 174 10.39 -21.09 4.10
N ASP A 175 10.52 -22.07 4.98
CA ASP A 175 10.36 -23.50 4.66
C ASP A 175 8.91 -24.00 4.85
N ALA A 176 8.02 -23.19 5.39
CA ALA A 176 6.64 -23.57 5.69
C ALA A 176 5.66 -23.20 4.57
N ALA A 177 4.78 -24.15 4.20
CA ALA A 177 3.60 -23.86 3.39
C ALA A 177 2.50 -23.28 4.31
N LYS A 178 1.99 -22.11 3.94
CA LYS A 178 0.94 -21.40 4.68
C LYS A 178 -0.30 -21.20 3.82
N GLN A 179 -1.47 -21.42 4.39
CA GLN A 179 -2.73 -21.18 3.71
C GLN A 179 -3.02 -19.68 3.64
N VAL A 180 -3.43 -19.22 2.49
CA VAL A 180 -3.77 -17.81 2.24
C VAL A 180 -5.08 -17.67 1.50
N THR A 181 -5.79 -16.59 1.76
CA THR A 181 -6.87 -16.08 0.89
C THR A 181 -6.31 -14.94 0.05
N ARG A 182 -6.48 -15.04 -1.26
CA ARG A 182 -6.18 -13.96 -2.21
C ARG A 182 -7.36 -13.01 -2.28
N TYR A 183 -7.07 -11.72 -2.18
CA TYR A 183 -8.04 -10.65 -2.41
C TYR A 183 -7.64 -9.85 -3.64
N ALA A 184 -8.63 -9.50 -4.45
CA ALA A 184 -8.48 -8.53 -5.53
C ALA A 184 -9.03 -7.17 -5.08
N LEU A 185 -8.41 -6.09 -5.54
CA LEU A 185 -8.92 -4.75 -5.39
C LEU A 185 -9.51 -4.34 -6.75
N GLU A 186 -10.83 -4.16 -6.80
CA GLU A 186 -11.57 -3.91 -8.04
C GLU A 186 -12.22 -2.52 -8.03
N PRO A 187 -12.06 -1.71 -9.09
CA PRO A 187 -12.77 -0.45 -9.18
C PRO A 187 -14.27 -0.69 -9.39
N GLN A 188 -15.10 0.04 -8.67
CA GLN A 188 -16.55 0.03 -8.85
C GLN A 188 -16.93 0.94 -10.03
N LEU A 189 -17.50 0.33 -11.07
CA LEU A 189 -17.92 1.00 -12.29
C LEU A 189 -19.22 1.78 -12.08
N GLY A 190 -19.14 3.03 -11.68
CA GLY A 190 -20.33 3.86 -11.50
C GLY A 190 -20.03 5.36 -11.62
N GLY A 191 -19.40 5.82 -12.65
CA GLY A 191 -18.88 7.19 -12.84
C GLY A 191 -17.38 7.22 -13.14
N LEU A 192 -16.71 6.09 -12.91
CA LEU A 192 -15.28 5.92 -13.16
C LEU A 192 -14.95 5.59 -14.62
N THR A 193 -15.88 5.04 -15.40
CA THR A 193 -15.65 4.66 -16.80
C THR A 193 -15.16 5.84 -17.65
N MET A 194 -15.65 7.05 -17.40
CA MET A 194 -15.17 8.24 -18.11
C MET A 194 -13.81 8.74 -17.58
N PHE A 195 -13.56 8.57 -16.28
CA PHE A 195 -12.30 9.01 -15.67
C PHE A 195 -11.14 8.09 -16.05
N PHE A 196 -11.29 6.78 -15.88
CA PHE A 196 -10.26 5.81 -16.26
C PHE A 196 -10.16 5.64 -17.78
N GLY A 197 -11.24 5.75 -18.53
CA GLY A 197 -11.21 5.70 -19.99
C GLY A 197 -10.40 6.83 -20.62
N LYS A 198 -10.46 8.05 -20.06
CA LYS A 198 -9.62 9.18 -20.49
C LYS A 198 -8.17 9.09 -19.99
N LEU A 199 -7.95 8.56 -18.79
CA LEU A 199 -6.64 8.49 -18.16
C LEU A 199 -5.82 7.27 -18.61
N LEU A 200 -6.47 6.14 -18.88
CA LEU A 200 -5.82 4.86 -19.18
C LEU A 200 -5.86 4.46 -20.65
N GLY A 201 -6.60 5.20 -21.50
CA GLY A 201 -6.71 4.91 -22.94
C GLY A 201 -7.20 3.50 -23.29
N LYS A 202 -7.25 2.58 -22.33
CA LYS A 202 -7.77 1.20 -22.40
C LYS A 202 -8.22 0.77 -21.01
N LEU A 203 -9.50 0.44 -20.83
CA LEU A 203 -10.02 -0.31 -19.69
C LEU A 203 -9.63 -1.78 -19.82
N PRO A 204 -9.69 -2.59 -18.88
CA PRO A 204 -9.42 -2.70 -17.46
C PRO A 204 -8.38 -3.77 -17.08
N ASN A 205 -7.46 -4.19 -17.97
CA ASN A 205 -6.42 -5.16 -17.61
C ASN A 205 -5.31 -4.55 -16.72
N ALA A 206 -5.40 -3.25 -16.42
CA ALA A 206 -4.39 -2.50 -15.69
C ALA A 206 -4.63 -2.44 -14.15
N PHE A 207 -5.76 -2.95 -13.65
CA PHE A 207 -6.06 -2.89 -12.22
C PHE A 207 -5.81 -4.26 -11.57
N HIS A 208 -4.56 -4.71 -11.61
CA HIS A 208 -4.13 -5.97 -11.02
C HIS A 208 -3.50 -5.71 -9.64
N TYR A 209 -4.34 -5.50 -8.62
CA TYR A 209 -3.91 -5.40 -7.24
C TYR A 209 -4.37 -6.64 -6.50
N HIS A 210 -3.44 -7.49 -6.11
CA HIS A 210 -3.72 -8.71 -5.39
C HIS A 210 -2.97 -8.73 -4.07
N PHE A 211 -3.69 -9.11 -3.02
CA PHE A 211 -3.17 -9.26 -1.68
C PHE A 211 -3.35 -10.69 -1.21
N TRP A 212 -2.34 -11.27 -0.62
CA TRP A 212 -2.45 -12.56 0.04
C TRP A 212 -2.49 -12.35 1.54
N LEU A 213 -3.53 -12.88 2.16
CA LEU A 213 -3.75 -12.81 3.58
C LEU A 213 -3.63 -14.21 4.17
N LEU A 214 -2.74 -14.40 5.13
CA LEU A 214 -2.64 -15.65 5.91
C LEU A 214 -3.95 -15.87 6.64
N THR A 215 -4.50 -17.10 6.55
CA THR A 215 -5.77 -17.48 7.17
C THR A 215 -5.52 -18.20 8.50
N GLU A 216 -4.84 -17.54 9.40
CA GLU A 216 -4.63 -17.98 10.79
C GLU A 216 -5.69 -17.32 11.69
N ASP A 217 -5.67 -17.60 13.01
CA ASP A 217 -6.62 -17.02 13.97
C ASP A 217 -6.64 -15.49 13.91
N VAL A 218 -5.45 -14.87 13.74
CA VAL A 218 -5.30 -13.47 13.42
C VAL A 218 -4.72 -13.37 12.01
N PRO A 219 -5.50 -12.90 11.02
CA PRO A 219 -5.01 -12.78 9.65
C PRO A 219 -3.78 -11.87 9.55
N ALA A 220 -2.81 -12.25 8.73
CA ALA A 220 -1.57 -11.50 8.56
C ALA A 220 -1.20 -11.32 7.09
N PHE A 221 -0.33 -10.34 6.80
CA PHE A 221 0.19 -10.11 5.45
C PHE A 221 0.95 -11.35 4.95
N GLY A 222 0.56 -11.86 3.78
CA GLY A 222 1.25 -12.95 3.10
C GLY A 222 2.01 -12.49 1.86
N GLY A 223 1.56 -11.40 1.22
CA GLY A 223 2.19 -10.87 0.02
C GLY A 223 1.29 -9.89 -0.73
N PHE A 224 1.88 -9.23 -1.71
CA PHE A 224 1.19 -8.31 -2.61
C PHE A 224 1.73 -8.49 -4.03
N GLU A 225 0.86 -8.32 -5.02
CA GLU A 225 1.22 -8.25 -6.43
C GLU A 225 0.41 -7.15 -7.11
N GLY A 226 1.10 -6.21 -7.72
CA GLY A 226 0.49 -5.07 -8.39
C GLY A 226 1.45 -3.91 -8.55
N PRO A 227 1.01 -2.84 -9.20
CA PRO A 227 1.81 -1.63 -9.36
C PRO A 227 1.80 -0.78 -8.07
N LEU A 228 2.91 -0.07 -7.80
CA LEU A 228 2.97 0.95 -6.73
C LEU A 228 2.59 2.35 -7.22
N TYR A 229 2.32 2.52 -8.50
CA TYR A 229 1.81 3.75 -9.10
C TYR A 229 0.94 3.42 -10.31
N LEU A 230 0.09 4.36 -10.69
CA LEU A 230 -0.85 4.19 -11.80
C LEU A 230 -0.13 3.87 -13.12
N ASN A 231 -0.52 2.79 -13.79
CA ASN A 231 0.14 2.24 -14.99
C ASN A 231 1.59 1.79 -14.79
N GLY A 232 2.01 1.59 -13.55
CA GLY A 232 3.30 1.00 -13.22
C GLY A 232 3.38 -0.48 -13.58
N PRO A 233 4.59 -1.05 -13.57
CA PRO A 233 4.79 -2.48 -13.75
C PRO A 233 4.20 -3.26 -12.58
N THR A 234 3.84 -4.49 -12.82
CA THR A 234 3.47 -5.42 -11.76
C THR A 234 4.70 -5.80 -10.95
N TRP A 235 4.69 -5.47 -9.69
CA TRP A 235 5.70 -5.87 -8.72
C TRP A 235 5.12 -6.84 -7.71
N ARG A 236 5.99 -7.68 -7.17
CA ARG A 236 5.65 -8.62 -6.09
C ARG A 236 6.36 -8.21 -4.82
N ILE A 237 5.59 -8.10 -3.72
CA ILE A 237 6.11 -7.81 -2.39
C ILE A 237 5.94 -9.06 -1.53
N GLU A 238 7.05 -9.51 -0.94
CA GLU A 238 7.13 -10.70 -0.11
C GLU A 238 7.76 -10.36 1.25
N GLN A 239 7.34 -11.07 2.29
CA GLN A 239 8.00 -11.00 3.58
C GLN A 239 9.37 -11.69 3.51
N THR A 240 10.34 -11.15 4.24
CA THR A 240 11.65 -11.76 4.44
C THR A 240 12.09 -11.64 5.89
N THR A 241 13.08 -12.42 6.26
CA THR A 241 13.80 -12.23 7.52
C THR A 241 14.87 -11.18 7.36
N ALA A 242 15.19 -10.44 8.43
CA ALA A 242 16.32 -9.52 8.43
C ALA A 242 17.61 -10.31 8.13
N SER A 243 18.18 -10.11 6.95
CA SER A 243 19.52 -10.62 6.67
C SER A 243 20.55 -9.65 7.25
N HIS A 244 21.04 -9.93 8.44
CA HIS A 244 22.19 -9.22 8.99
C HIS A 244 23.45 -9.68 8.25
N THR A 245 23.82 -9.01 7.18
CA THR A 245 25.18 -9.08 6.67
C THR A 245 26.06 -8.25 7.59
N TRP A 246 26.61 -8.88 8.62
CA TRP A 246 27.74 -8.32 9.33
C TRP A 246 28.92 -8.34 8.36
N SER A 247 29.21 -7.22 7.73
CA SER A 247 30.52 -7.02 7.13
C SER A 247 31.52 -6.84 8.27
N SER A 248 32.16 -7.94 8.69
CA SER A 248 33.33 -7.88 9.54
C SER A 248 34.46 -7.26 8.72
N GLN A 249 34.58 -5.92 8.75
CA GLN A 249 35.87 -5.29 8.49
C GLN A 249 36.78 -5.65 9.66
N ALA A 250 37.43 -6.80 9.55
CA ALA A 250 38.58 -7.13 10.37
C ALA A 250 39.64 -6.06 10.13
N ALA A 251 39.83 -5.23 11.14
CA ALA A 251 40.97 -4.31 11.16
C ALA A 251 42.26 -5.11 11.07
N SER A 252 42.88 -5.10 9.88
CA SER A 252 44.22 -5.62 9.67
C SER A 252 45.20 -4.63 10.30
N THR A 253 45.47 -4.81 11.57
CA THR A 253 46.62 -4.18 12.24
C THR A 253 47.86 -4.90 11.81
N LYS A 254 48.55 -4.36 10.80
CA LYS A 254 49.93 -4.77 10.50
C LYS A 254 50.81 -4.39 11.67
N HIS A 255 51.19 -5.37 12.46
CA HIS A 255 52.30 -5.26 13.42
C HIS A 255 53.59 -5.50 12.65
N THR A 256 54.38 -4.46 12.47
CA THR A 256 55.77 -4.57 11.96
C THR A 256 56.67 -4.79 13.17
N PRO A 257 57.42 -5.90 13.24
CA PRO A 257 58.43 -6.07 14.29
C PRO A 257 59.70 -5.30 13.91
N ARG A 258 60.26 -4.63 14.89
CA ARG A 258 61.66 -4.17 14.89
C ARG A 258 62.58 -5.28 15.36
#